data_9895d08223dc0ca013c44befc21b1556
#
_entry.id   9895d08223dc0ca013c44befc21b1556
#
_cell.length_a   1.000
_cell.length_b   1.000
_cell.length_c   1.000
_cell.angle_alpha   90.00
_cell.angle_beta   90.00
_cell.angle_gamma   90.00
#
_symmetry.space_group_name_H-M   'P 1'
#
loop_
_entity.id
_entity.type
_entity.pdbx_description
1 polymer ?
#
loop_
_entity_poly.entity_id
_entity_poly.type
_entity_poly.pdbx_seq_one_letter_code
_entity_poly.pdbx_strand_id
1 'polypeptide(L)'
;MQAQRLLMMTMAGALAAAMPATAQTIYPINRAEILEGSHFDFKVEFPNAPASADVNVTINGKPAAEIFGRPTNFIQSEEGQKHSALWLRGASLPAGSYTVEATQGTSKSTVKWEVFATAQPRRAKNVILFIGDGMSVANRTAARILAKGWEEGRYNGELAMDDMPNMALISTSGTDSIVTDSANAAHAYTTGHKSCVNALGVYCAKNALTLDHPKVETIAELAKRRTGMAVGVVTNSEIEDATPASMVAHTRRRSDYNDIVKMFYDVKPDVIMGGGSPNFLAKTTPGSKRTDGEDFIAKFKEAGYTLATTKAEMNAAAAAGTKKLLGLYNTGNIDGAFDLRLAKKGTLSKFPDQPDVVEQTKAAIDMLKGNPEGFLLMVESARIDKYSHSLDWERSVFDTIMLDNAVKVAKDFAGDRNDTLIIVVPDHAHPISIIGTYDDDRPGQLLRDKLGVYADSVPPNYGPVDAEGYPTKVDTSRRLAVVYGSYPDTCDTGRPAMDGERVPAVKGPDGKTNIANEKDCSGPLAARKTGNLPFDANSGVHSADDVILTAMGPGAEKFRGHKPNTYVFRVMAEALALGGK
;
A
#
# COMPACT_ATOMS: atom_id res chain seq x y z
N MET A 1 -13.14 -21.61 -73.62
CA MET A 1 -12.90 -22.66 -72.62
C MET A 1 -13.49 -22.21 -71.29
N GLN A 2 -14.55 -22.87 -70.91
CA GLN A 2 -15.43 -22.52 -69.82
C GLN A 2 -14.80 -22.89 -68.47
N ALA A 3 -14.77 -21.95 -67.50
CA ALA A 3 -14.40 -22.20 -66.13
C ALA A 3 -15.71 -22.39 -65.32
N GLN A 4 -15.90 -23.59 -64.78
CA GLN A 4 -16.96 -23.93 -63.86
C GLN A 4 -16.75 -23.22 -62.52
N ARG A 5 -17.73 -22.40 -62.10
CA ARG A 5 -17.83 -21.88 -60.74
C ARG A 5 -18.57 -22.91 -59.86
N LEU A 6 -17.85 -23.47 -58.93
CA LEU A 6 -18.40 -24.31 -57.85
C LEU A 6 -18.89 -23.40 -56.74
N LEU A 7 -20.20 -23.40 -56.49
CA LEU A 7 -20.87 -22.64 -55.43
C LEU A 7 -20.82 -23.47 -54.14
N MET A 8 -19.93 -23.15 -53.21
CA MET A 8 -19.96 -23.69 -51.84
C MET A 8 -20.89 -22.82 -50.99
N MET A 9 -22.07 -23.34 -50.67
CA MET A 9 -22.92 -22.84 -49.61
C MET A 9 -22.28 -23.24 -48.26
N THR A 10 -21.66 -22.28 -47.53
CA THR A 10 -21.33 -22.43 -46.13
C THR A 10 -22.55 -22.13 -45.29
N MET A 11 -23.14 -23.16 -44.68
CA MET A 11 -24.08 -23.01 -43.56
C MET A 11 -23.32 -22.39 -42.39
N ALA A 12 -23.48 -21.09 -42.13
CA ALA A 12 -23.11 -20.46 -40.90
C ALA A 12 -24.11 -20.87 -39.81
N GLY A 13 -23.81 -21.95 -39.11
CA GLY A 13 -24.47 -22.26 -37.84
C GLY A 13 -24.11 -21.20 -36.83
N ALA A 14 -25.04 -20.31 -36.51
CA ALA A 14 -24.91 -19.40 -35.37
C ALA A 14 -24.88 -20.25 -34.09
N LEU A 15 -23.69 -20.58 -33.60
CA LEU A 15 -23.53 -20.92 -32.19
C LEU A 15 -23.84 -19.63 -31.41
N ALA A 16 -25.07 -19.52 -30.91
CA ALA A 16 -25.40 -18.63 -29.82
C ALA A 16 -24.54 -19.06 -28.64
N ALA A 17 -23.42 -18.39 -28.44
CA ALA A 17 -22.68 -18.50 -27.19
C ALA A 17 -23.66 -18.09 -26.09
N ALA A 18 -24.17 -19.07 -25.36
CA ALA A 18 -24.90 -18.82 -24.12
C ALA A 18 -23.97 -17.99 -23.24
N MET A 19 -24.29 -16.70 -23.06
CA MET A 19 -23.62 -15.91 -22.02
C MET A 19 -23.76 -16.71 -20.73
N PRO A 20 -22.69 -16.96 -20.00
CA PRO A 20 -22.82 -17.65 -18.71
C PRO A 20 -23.85 -16.88 -17.89
N ALA A 21 -24.87 -17.57 -17.42
CA ALA A 21 -25.82 -17.01 -16.46
C ALA A 21 -25.00 -16.41 -15.34
N THR A 22 -25.15 -15.10 -15.07
CA THR A 22 -24.38 -14.43 -14.01
C THR A 22 -24.67 -15.15 -12.70
N ALA A 23 -23.66 -15.80 -12.14
CA ALA A 23 -23.79 -16.58 -10.92
C ALA A 23 -23.96 -15.63 -9.71
N GLN A 24 -24.52 -16.15 -8.60
CA GLN A 24 -24.58 -15.44 -7.32
C GLN A 24 -23.16 -15.12 -6.84
N THR A 25 -22.97 -13.93 -6.29
CA THR A 25 -21.70 -13.52 -5.68
C THR A 25 -21.85 -13.53 -4.16
N ILE A 26 -20.93 -14.17 -3.46
CA ILE A 26 -20.95 -14.34 -2.01
C ILE A 26 -19.75 -13.61 -1.40
N TYR A 27 -20.00 -12.79 -0.39
CA TYR A 27 -18.98 -12.11 0.41
C TYR A 27 -19.08 -12.53 1.88
N PRO A 28 -17.96 -12.82 2.54
CA PRO A 28 -16.59 -12.95 2.07
C PRO A 28 -16.41 -13.87 0.86
N ILE A 29 -15.41 -13.58 0.02
CA ILE A 29 -15.14 -14.34 -1.21
C ILE A 29 -14.63 -15.75 -0.93
N ASN A 30 -14.57 -16.60 -1.95
CA ASN A 30 -14.08 -17.97 -1.82
C ASN A 30 -12.62 -18.01 -1.31
N ARG A 31 -12.34 -18.94 -0.40
CA ARG A 31 -11.04 -19.14 0.29
C ARG A 31 -10.65 -17.99 1.21
N ALA A 32 -11.61 -17.21 1.71
CA ALA A 32 -11.33 -16.24 2.76
C ALA A 32 -10.86 -16.94 4.04
N GLU A 33 -9.77 -16.43 4.63
CA GLU A 33 -9.29 -16.78 5.96
C GLU A 33 -9.75 -15.69 6.93
N ILE A 34 -10.69 -16.01 7.79
CA ILE A 34 -11.36 -15.05 8.69
C ILE A 34 -10.82 -15.26 10.11
N LEU A 35 -10.46 -14.20 10.79
CA LEU A 35 -10.08 -14.30 12.20
C LEU A 35 -11.32 -14.56 13.07
N GLU A 36 -11.25 -15.54 13.98
CA GLU A 36 -12.33 -15.84 14.93
C GLU A 36 -12.75 -14.58 15.71
N GLY A 37 -14.04 -14.25 15.66
CA GLY A 37 -14.61 -13.11 16.34
C GLY A 37 -14.25 -11.74 15.75
N SER A 38 -13.58 -11.66 14.59
CA SER A 38 -13.54 -10.43 13.80
C SER A 38 -14.91 -10.14 13.20
N HIS A 39 -15.20 -8.86 12.96
CA HIS A 39 -16.44 -8.44 12.33
C HIS A 39 -16.28 -8.33 10.82
N PHE A 40 -17.26 -8.85 10.10
CA PHE A 40 -17.35 -8.69 8.65
C PHE A 40 -18.81 -8.56 8.21
N ASP A 41 -19.03 -7.95 7.05
CA ASP A 41 -20.35 -7.93 6.44
C ASP A 41 -20.53 -9.19 5.57
N PHE A 42 -21.57 -9.96 5.87
CA PHE A 42 -22.02 -11.05 5.02
C PHE A 42 -22.98 -10.51 3.97
N LYS A 43 -22.69 -10.75 2.69
CA LYS A 43 -23.56 -10.36 1.58
C LYS A 43 -23.63 -11.46 0.54
N VAL A 44 -24.83 -11.69 -0.01
CA VAL A 44 -25.03 -12.51 -1.20
C VAL A 44 -25.78 -11.69 -2.23
N GLU A 45 -25.24 -11.55 -3.42
CA GLU A 45 -25.85 -10.85 -4.55
C GLU A 45 -26.47 -11.86 -5.51
N PHE A 46 -27.72 -11.60 -5.90
CA PHE A 46 -28.49 -12.42 -6.83
C PHE A 46 -28.78 -11.62 -8.11
N PRO A 47 -28.38 -12.12 -9.29
CA PRO A 47 -28.69 -11.44 -10.56
C PRO A 47 -30.16 -11.43 -10.88
N ASN A 48 -30.59 -10.50 -11.78
CA ASN A 48 -31.96 -10.37 -12.29
C ASN A 48 -33.02 -10.02 -11.24
N ALA A 49 -32.63 -9.46 -10.09
CA ALA A 49 -33.50 -8.96 -9.03
C ALA A 49 -34.64 -9.95 -8.63
N PRO A 50 -34.32 -11.22 -8.26
CA PRO A 50 -35.34 -12.18 -7.84
C PRO A 50 -36.05 -11.72 -6.57
N ALA A 51 -37.24 -12.30 -6.32
CA ALA A 51 -37.92 -12.20 -5.04
C ALA A 51 -37.26 -13.09 -3.98
N SER A 52 -37.49 -12.81 -2.70
CA SER A 52 -36.86 -13.58 -1.60
C SER A 52 -37.26 -15.07 -1.60
N ALA A 53 -38.47 -15.40 -2.10
CA ALA A 53 -38.94 -16.78 -2.19
C ALA A 53 -38.18 -17.62 -3.25
N ASP A 54 -37.48 -16.96 -4.18
CA ASP A 54 -36.79 -17.61 -5.30
C ASP A 54 -35.32 -17.93 -4.98
N VAL A 55 -34.85 -17.54 -3.80
CA VAL A 55 -33.46 -17.69 -3.38
C VAL A 55 -33.32 -18.41 -2.05
N ASN A 56 -32.19 -19.13 -1.89
CA ASN A 56 -31.88 -19.76 -0.63
C ASN A 56 -30.38 -19.64 -0.35
N VAL A 57 -30.00 -19.36 0.92
CA VAL A 57 -28.63 -19.26 1.36
C VAL A 57 -28.43 -20.11 2.60
N THR A 58 -27.49 -21.05 2.49
CA THR A 58 -27.11 -21.95 3.59
C THR A 58 -25.63 -21.86 3.92
N ILE A 59 -25.29 -22.10 5.18
CA ILE A 59 -23.93 -22.27 5.69
C ILE A 59 -23.86 -23.64 6.35
N ASN A 60 -22.99 -24.53 5.87
CA ASN A 60 -22.91 -25.93 6.30
C ASN A 60 -24.28 -26.65 6.26
N GLY A 61 -25.09 -26.36 5.25
CA GLY A 61 -26.42 -26.95 5.05
C GLY A 61 -27.55 -26.37 5.90
N LYS A 62 -27.29 -25.41 6.78
CA LYS A 62 -28.28 -24.72 7.61
C LYS A 62 -28.54 -23.30 7.13
N PRO A 63 -29.73 -22.72 7.35
CA PRO A 63 -30.02 -21.33 7.00
C PRO A 63 -28.96 -20.38 7.58
N ALA A 64 -28.51 -19.39 6.79
CA ALA A 64 -27.47 -18.45 7.23
C ALA A 64 -27.86 -17.72 8.55
N ALA A 65 -29.13 -17.35 8.71
CA ALA A 65 -29.64 -16.71 9.93
C ALA A 65 -29.47 -17.58 11.18
N GLU A 66 -29.60 -18.92 11.07
CA GLU A 66 -29.38 -19.86 12.17
C GLU A 66 -27.91 -19.88 12.61
N ILE A 67 -26.99 -19.95 11.64
CA ILE A 67 -25.54 -19.99 11.91
C ILE A 67 -25.05 -18.70 12.57
N PHE A 68 -25.53 -17.55 12.08
CA PHE A 68 -25.16 -16.26 12.67
C PHE A 68 -25.93 -15.91 13.96
N GLY A 69 -27.00 -16.67 14.28
CA GLY A 69 -27.88 -16.37 15.43
C GLY A 69 -28.62 -15.03 15.31
N ARG A 70 -28.72 -14.48 14.10
CA ARG A 70 -29.30 -13.16 13.79
C ARG A 70 -30.04 -13.21 12.44
N PRO A 71 -31.16 -12.48 12.28
CA PRO A 71 -31.88 -12.43 11.01
C PRO A 71 -31.03 -11.76 9.93
N THR A 72 -31.12 -12.30 8.72
CA THR A 72 -30.60 -11.67 7.51
C THR A 72 -31.64 -10.75 6.88
N ASN A 73 -31.19 -9.68 6.24
CA ASN A 73 -32.04 -8.71 5.54
C ASN A 73 -31.98 -8.95 4.02
N PHE A 74 -33.14 -9.21 3.39
CA PHE A 74 -33.24 -9.35 1.94
C PHE A 74 -33.71 -8.03 1.32
N ILE A 75 -32.98 -7.54 0.34
CA ILE A 75 -33.28 -6.30 -0.39
C ILE A 75 -33.51 -6.67 -1.87
N GLN A 76 -34.74 -6.60 -2.32
CA GLN A 76 -35.07 -6.79 -3.73
C GLN A 76 -34.72 -5.52 -4.52
N SER A 77 -34.12 -5.68 -5.70
CA SER A 77 -33.66 -4.56 -6.54
C SER A 77 -32.85 -3.54 -5.76
N GLU A 78 -31.76 -4.01 -5.08
CA GLU A 78 -30.92 -3.19 -4.24
C GLU A 78 -30.47 -1.93 -4.98
N GLU A 79 -30.64 -0.77 -4.35
CA GLU A 79 -30.34 0.56 -4.93
C GLU A 79 -31.03 0.80 -6.30
N GLY A 80 -32.18 0.17 -6.54
CA GLY A 80 -32.92 0.26 -7.81
C GLY A 80 -32.27 -0.49 -8.99
N GLN A 81 -31.23 -1.29 -8.73
CA GLN A 81 -30.51 -2.04 -9.76
C GLN A 81 -31.14 -3.39 -10.08
N LYS A 82 -30.67 -4.05 -11.15
CA LYS A 82 -31.12 -5.36 -11.58
C LYS A 82 -30.45 -6.51 -10.81
N HIS A 83 -30.31 -6.36 -9.48
CA HIS A 83 -29.89 -7.43 -8.58
C HIS A 83 -30.60 -7.30 -7.23
N SER A 84 -30.77 -8.43 -6.54
CA SER A 84 -31.20 -8.46 -5.14
C SER A 84 -30.05 -8.87 -4.25
N ALA A 85 -30.10 -8.51 -2.98
CA ALA A 85 -29.06 -8.85 -2.02
C ALA A 85 -29.62 -9.39 -0.72
N LEU A 86 -28.94 -10.39 -0.14
CA LEU A 86 -29.13 -10.82 1.23
C LEU A 86 -27.97 -10.27 2.07
N TRP A 87 -28.28 -9.57 3.15
CA TRP A 87 -27.29 -8.92 4.00
C TRP A 87 -27.34 -9.35 5.46
N LEU A 88 -26.17 -9.41 6.09
CA LEU A 88 -26.00 -9.30 7.53
C LEU A 88 -24.75 -8.46 7.83
N ARG A 89 -24.95 -7.27 8.37
CA ARG A 89 -23.84 -6.37 8.75
C ARG A 89 -23.22 -6.80 10.08
N GLY A 90 -21.88 -6.71 10.17
CA GLY A 90 -21.13 -7.02 11.39
C GLY A 90 -21.33 -8.46 11.86
N ALA A 91 -21.28 -9.41 10.96
CA ALA A 91 -21.26 -10.84 11.28
C ALA A 91 -19.94 -11.23 11.91
N SER A 92 -19.95 -12.30 12.73
CA SER A 92 -18.76 -12.96 13.21
C SER A 92 -19.01 -14.46 13.35
N LEU A 93 -17.95 -15.26 13.31
CA LEU A 93 -18.05 -16.72 13.38
C LEU A 93 -17.01 -17.28 14.38
N PRO A 94 -17.32 -18.40 15.05
CA PRO A 94 -16.32 -19.18 15.76
C PRO A 94 -15.36 -19.90 14.81
N ALA A 95 -14.21 -20.34 15.33
CA ALA A 95 -13.23 -21.10 14.54
C ALA A 95 -13.85 -22.36 13.93
N GLY A 96 -13.49 -22.64 12.66
CA GLY A 96 -14.00 -23.78 11.92
C GLY A 96 -13.98 -23.57 10.41
N SER A 97 -14.37 -24.61 9.68
CA SER A 97 -14.52 -24.56 8.21
C SER A 97 -15.98 -24.39 7.84
N TYR A 98 -16.26 -23.46 6.94
CA TYR A 98 -17.61 -23.10 6.51
C TYR A 98 -17.75 -23.24 5.00
N THR A 99 -18.81 -23.92 4.58
CA THR A 99 -19.24 -23.97 3.18
C THR A 99 -20.53 -23.17 3.04
N VAL A 100 -20.48 -22.11 2.26
CA VAL A 100 -21.63 -21.24 2.01
C VAL A 100 -22.15 -21.52 0.62
N GLU A 101 -23.45 -21.78 0.53
CA GLU A 101 -24.14 -22.04 -0.72
C GLU A 101 -25.26 -21.04 -0.92
N ALA A 102 -25.33 -20.46 -2.12
CA ALA A 102 -26.41 -19.58 -2.55
C ALA A 102 -27.05 -20.16 -3.80
N THR A 103 -28.39 -20.26 -3.81
CA THR A 103 -29.14 -20.81 -4.94
C THR A 103 -30.22 -19.84 -5.42
N GLN A 104 -30.48 -19.83 -6.73
CA GLN A 104 -31.54 -19.09 -7.39
C GLN A 104 -32.05 -19.96 -8.56
N GLY A 105 -33.24 -20.55 -8.42
CA GLY A 105 -33.73 -21.56 -9.37
C GLY A 105 -32.75 -22.75 -9.46
N THR A 106 -32.23 -23.02 -10.65
CA THR A 106 -31.22 -24.09 -10.90
C THR A 106 -29.78 -23.59 -10.75
N SER A 107 -29.53 -22.27 -10.60
CA SER A 107 -28.19 -21.69 -10.43
C SER A 107 -27.74 -21.83 -8.99
N LYS A 108 -26.47 -22.23 -8.80
CA LYS A 108 -25.85 -22.40 -7.48
C LYS A 108 -24.43 -21.85 -7.49
N SER A 109 -24.10 -21.07 -6.48
CA SER A 109 -22.73 -20.65 -6.15
C SER A 109 -22.30 -21.22 -4.80
N THR A 110 -21.03 -21.57 -4.67
CA THR A 110 -20.47 -22.12 -3.44
C THR A 110 -19.12 -21.46 -3.13
N VAL A 111 -18.93 -21.02 -1.90
CA VAL A 111 -17.64 -20.55 -1.38
C VAL A 111 -17.28 -21.32 -0.10
N LYS A 112 -15.98 -21.40 0.19
CA LYS A 112 -15.45 -22.02 1.40
C LYS A 112 -14.65 -21.00 2.17
N TRP A 113 -14.87 -20.94 3.48
CA TRP A 113 -14.12 -20.10 4.43
C TRP A 113 -13.44 -20.94 5.47
N GLU A 114 -12.27 -20.49 5.91
CA GLU A 114 -11.62 -20.97 7.11
C GLU A 114 -11.65 -19.85 8.15
N VAL A 115 -12.31 -20.11 9.29
CA VAL A 115 -12.25 -19.22 10.45
C VAL A 115 -11.18 -19.76 11.39
N PHE A 116 -10.11 -19.00 11.59
CA PHE A 116 -8.96 -19.44 12.39
C PHE A 116 -8.95 -18.75 13.76
N ALA A 117 -8.64 -19.55 14.79
CA ALA A 117 -8.37 -19.06 16.14
C ALA A 117 -6.89 -18.65 16.28
N THR A 118 -6.59 -17.87 17.30
CA THR A 118 -5.22 -17.56 17.70
C THR A 118 -4.88 -18.26 19.02
N ALA A 119 -3.63 -18.72 19.13
CA ALA A 119 -3.15 -19.33 20.36
C ALA A 119 -2.98 -18.29 21.48
N GLN A 120 -3.25 -18.74 22.72
CA GLN A 120 -2.96 -18.00 23.93
C GLN A 120 -1.78 -18.66 24.68
N PRO A 121 -0.95 -17.93 25.45
CA PRO A 121 -1.02 -16.47 25.62
C PRO A 121 -0.46 -15.70 24.40
N ARG A 122 -0.71 -14.40 24.35
CA ARG A 122 -0.15 -13.45 23.38
C ARG A 122 1.39 -13.54 23.39
N ARG A 123 2.00 -13.58 22.18
CA ARG A 123 3.44 -13.76 22.02
C ARG A 123 4.18 -12.42 21.89
N ALA A 124 3.59 -11.43 21.20
CA ALA A 124 4.16 -10.11 21.00
C ALA A 124 3.39 -9.06 21.81
N LYS A 125 4.09 -8.22 22.57
CA LYS A 125 3.51 -7.04 23.23
C LYS A 125 3.27 -5.94 22.21
N ASN A 126 4.19 -5.77 21.26
CA ASN A 126 4.13 -4.73 20.24
C ASN A 126 4.26 -5.34 18.85
N VAL A 127 3.64 -4.68 17.88
CA VAL A 127 3.85 -4.95 16.44
C VAL A 127 4.19 -3.65 15.75
N ILE A 128 5.24 -3.65 14.94
CA ILE A 128 5.62 -2.54 14.07
C ILE A 128 5.65 -3.07 12.63
N LEU A 129 4.74 -2.57 11.81
CA LEU A 129 4.64 -2.89 10.40
C LEU A 129 5.22 -1.74 9.58
N PHE A 130 6.35 -1.98 8.92
CA PHE A 130 6.93 -1.07 7.95
C PHE A 130 6.46 -1.43 6.55
N ILE A 131 5.93 -0.45 5.82
CA ILE A 131 5.54 -0.57 4.42
C ILE A 131 6.44 0.34 3.60
N GLY A 132 7.27 -0.25 2.75
CA GLY A 132 8.00 0.46 1.71
C GLY A 132 7.15 0.46 0.45
N ASP A 133 6.33 1.49 0.27
CA ASP A 133 5.38 1.56 -0.84
C ASP A 133 6.12 1.45 -2.17
N GLY A 134 5.73 0.47 -3.01
CA GLY A 134 6.35 0.23 -4.31
C GLY A 134 7.82 -0.26 -4.29
N MET A 135 8.36 -0.63 -3.13
CA MET A 135 9.77 -0.98 -2.95
C MET A 135 10.14 -2.32 -3.58
N SER A 136 10.74 -2.31 -4.74
CA SER A 136 11.26 -3.50 -5.42
C SER A 136 12.58 -3.98 -4.81
N VAL A 137 12.99 -5.19 -5.16
CA VAL A 137 14.31 -5.74 -4.78
C VAL A 137 15.44 -4.84 -5.24
N ALA A 138 15.33 -4.22 -6.42
CA ALA A 138 16.32 -3.31 -6.96
C ALA A 138 16.49 -2.04 -6.12
N ASN A 139 15.42 -1.53 -5.49
CA ASN A 139 15.50 -0.41 -4.55
C ASN A 139 16.39 -0.77 -3.35
N ARG A 140 16.18 -1.95 -2.74
CA ARG A 140 17.01 -2.44 -1.62
C ARG A 140 18.47 -2.63 -2.03
N THR A 141 18.71 -3.17 -3.24
CA THR A 141 20.07 -3.37 -3.77
C THR A 141 20.76 -2.03 -4.00
N ALA A 142 20.09 -1.06 -4.64
CA ALA A 142 20.63 0.27 -4.86
C ALA A 142 20.88 1.00 -3.52
N ALA A 143 19.93 0.94 -2.58
CA ALA A 143 20.10 1.53 -1.25
C ALA A 143 21.33 0.96 -0.51
N ARG A 144 21.55 -0.35 -0.59
CA ARG A 144 22.74 -1.00 0.00
C ARG A 144 24.03 -0.54 -0.67
N ILE A 145 24.05 -0.42 -2.02
CA ILE A 145 25.22 0.12 -2.74
C ILE A 145 25.51 1.56 -2.33
N LEU A 146 24.47 2.42 -2.28
CA LEU A 146 24.64 3.83 -1.94
C LEU A 146 25.05 4.02 -0.48
N ALA A 147 24.39 3.32 0.45
CA ALA A 147 24.58 3.54 1.89
C ALA A 147 25.80 2.81 2.47
N LYS A 148 26.20 1.67 1.90
CA LYS A 148 27.28 0.84 2.45
C LYS A 148 28.51 0.78 1.54
N GLY A 149 28.34 1.06 0.25
CA GLY A 149 29.41 0.87 -0.73
C GLY A 149 29.60 -0.61 -1.11
N TRP A 150 30.43 -0.82 -2.12
CA TRP A 150 30.75 -2.13 -2.66
C TRP A 150 32.24 -2.18 -3.02
N GLU A 151 32.93 -3.24 -2.61
CA GLU A 151 34.35 -3.44 -2.84
C GLU A 151 34.62 -4.94 -3.03
N GLU A 152 35.42 -5.29 -4.03
CA GLU A 152 35.87 -6.66 -4.33
C GLU A 152 34.73 -7.73 -4.31
N GLY A 153 33.56 -7.38 -4.83
CA GLY A 153 32.41 -8.29 -4.90
C GLY A 153 31.57 -8.40 -3.61
N ARG A 154 31.82 -7.53 -2.61
CA ARG A 154 31.10 -7.51 -1.34
C ARG A 154 30.57 -6.13 -1.00
N TYR A 155 29.45 -6.08 -0.33
CA TYR A 155 28.97 -4.86 0.31
C TYR A 155 29.75 -4.64 1.63
N ASN A 156 30.05 -3.37 1.95
CA ASN A 156 30.77 -3.02 3.19
C ASN A 156 29.86 -2.99 4.42
N GLY A 157 28.64 -3.53 4.30
CA GLY A 157 27.66 -3.66 5.38
C GLY A 157 26.28 -4.03 4.84
N GLU A 158 25.36 -4.27 5.77
CA GLU A 158 23.98 -4.63 5.50
C GLU A 158 23.03 -3.49 5.88
N LEU A 159 21.85 -3.44 5.24
CA LEU A 159 20.76 -2.60 5.69
C LEU A 159 20.12 -3.20 6.95
N ALA A 160 19.52 -2.38 7.79
CA ALA A 160 18.83 -2.83 8.99
C ALA A 160 17.67 -3.80 8.66
N MET A 161 17.03 -3.58 7.51
CA MET A 161 15.98 -4.46 7.01
C MET A 161 16.51 -5.77 6.40
N ASP A 162 17.78 -5.84 5.99
CA ASP A 162 18.40 -7.05 5.46
C ASP A 162 18.90 -7.97 6.56
N ASP A 163 19.38 -7.39 7.67
CA ASP A 163 19.80 -8.08 8.88
C ASP A 163 18.60 -8.46 9.76
N MET A 164 17.69 -9.26 9.19
CA MET A 164 16.54 -9.87 9.88
C MET A 164 16.49 -11.37 9.62
N PRO A 165 16.23 -12.19 10.66
CA PRO A 165 16.42 -13.66 10.58
C PRO A 165 15.37 -14.37 9.72
N ASN A 166 14.25 -13.73 9.39
CA ASN A 166 13.15 -14.38 8.67
C ASN A 166 12.81 -13.61 7.40
N MET A 167 12.55 -14.35 6.31
CA MET A 167 12.23 -13.79 5.00
C MET A 167 11.18 -14.62 4.27
N ALA A 168 10.30 -13.96 3.53
CA ALA A 168 9.34 -14.59 2.63
C ALA A 168 9.18 -13.77 1.34
N LEU A 169 8.76 -14.44 0.26
CA LEU A 169 8.21 -13.79 -0.93
C LEU A 169 6.71 -13.61 -0.74
N ILE A 170 6.20 -12.43 -1.05
CA ILE A 170 4.79 -12.07 -0.87
C ILE A 170 4.19 -11.74 -2.22
N SER A 171 3.13 -12.47 -2.61
CA SER A 171 2.33 -12.13 -3.79
C SER A 171 1.31 -11.06 -3.46
N THR A 172 1.18 -10.06 -4.35
CA THR A 172 0.46 -8.81 -4.07
C THR A 172 -0.87 -8.65 -4.79
N SER A 173 -1.21 -9.52 -5.75
CA SER A 173 -2.41 -9.44 -6.60
C SER A 173 -3.70 -9.17 -5.85
N GLY A 174 -4.60 -8.35 -6.46
CA GLY A 174 -5.98 -8.14 -6.02
C GLY A 174 -6.95 -9.20 -6.54
N THR A 175 -8.25 -8.94 -6.37
CA THR A 175 -9.32 -9.84 -6.84
C THR A 175 -9.66 -9.66 -8.32
N ASP A 176 -9.36 -8.51 -8.88
CA ASP A 176 -9.71 -8.07 -10.24
C ASP A 176 -8.48 -7.76 -11.11
N SER A 177 -7.29 -7.77 -10.53
CA SER A 177 -6.06 -7.48 -11.26
C SER A 177 -4.86 -8.26 -10.69
N ILE A 178 -3.98 -8.73 -11.58
CA ILE A 178 -2.67 -9.30 -11.19
C ILE A 178 -1.69 -8.22 -10.75
N VAL A 179 -1.83 -6.99 -11.26
CA VAL A 179 -1.09 -5.81 -10.82
C VAL A 179 -1.97 -5.04 -9.84
N THR A 180 -1.49 -4.84 -8.64
CA THR A 180 -2.25 -4.20 -7.56
C THR A 180 -1.99 -2.70 -7.49
N ASP A 181 -2.83 -1.98 -6.75
CA ASP A 181 -2.52 -0.65 -6.22
C ASP A 181 -2.29 -0.71 -4.70
N SER A 182 -1.82 0.40 -4.11
CA SER A 182 -1.53 0.47 -2.67
C SER A 182 -2.79 0.25 -1.81
N ALA A 183 -3.99 0.62 -2.27
CA ALA A 183 -5.22 0.47 -1.48
C ALA A 183 -5.53 -1.00 -1.18
N ASN A 184 -5.73 -1.82 -2.21
CA ASN A 184 -6.09 -3.22 -2.00
C ASN A 184 -4.91 -4.08 -1.54
N ALA A 185 -3.66 -3.65 -1.77
CA ALA A 185 -2.48 -4.32 -1.23
C ALA A 185 -2.35 -4.10 0.28
N ALA A 186 -2.37 -2.85 0.75
CA ALA A 186 -2.35 -2.53 2.17
C ALA A 186 -3.60 -3.04 2.91
N HIS A 187 -4.79 -3.00 2.26
CA HIS A 187 -6.00 -3.62 2.77
C HIS A 187 -5.78 -5.09 3.14
N ALA A 188 -5.07 -5.85 2.29
CA ALA A 188 -4.80 -7.26 2.58
C ALA A 188 -3.92 -7.44 3.83
N TYR A 189 -2.97 -6.53 4.08
CA TYR A 189 -2.14 -6.55 5.30
C TYR A 189 -2.92 -6.16 6.56
N THR A 190 -3.89 -5.27 6.43
CA THR A 190 -4.61 -4.72 7.57
C THR A 190 -5.90 -5.43 7.90
N THR A 191 -6.45 -6.26 6.99
CA THR A 191 -7.72 -6.99 7.20
C THR A 191 -7.61 -8.51 7.09
N GLY A 192 -6.58 -9.03 6.39
CA GLY A 192 -6.49 -10.45 6.06
C GLY A 192 -7.37 -10.89 4.88
N HIS A 193 -7.99 -9.95 4.18
CA HIS A 193 -8.89 -10.22 3.08
C HIS A 193 -8.34 -9.67 1.75
N LYS A 194 -8.64 -10.34 0.64
CA LYS A 194 -8.38 -9.81 -0.70
C LYS A 194 -9.50 -8.88 -1.14
N SER A 195 -9.15 -7.77 -1.81
CA SER A 195 -10.09 -6.87 -2.41
C SER A 195 -9.67 -6.46 -3.83
N CYS A 196 -10.46 -5.63 -4.48
CA CYS A 196 -10.17 -5.10 -5.81
C CYS A 196 -9.38 -3.79 -5.76
N VAL A 197 -8.81 -3.41 -6.89
CA VAL A 197 -8.10 -2.13 -7.06
C VAL A 197 -8.92 -0.95 -6.53
N ASN A 198 -8.29 -0.01 -5.83
CA ASN A 198 -8.87 1.19 -5.20
C ASN A 198 -9.75 0.95 -3.95
N ALA A 199 -9.92 -0.27 -3.46
CA ALA A 199 -10.78 -0.56 -2.31
C ALA A 199 -10.00 -0.66 -1.00
N LEU A 200 -10.58 -0.11 0.08
CA LEU A 200 -10.06 -0.11 1.45
C LEU A 200 -11.11 -0.69 2.40
N GLY A 201 -10.78 -1.68 3.20
CA GLY A 201 -11.64 -2.26 4.24
C GLY A 201 -12.97 -2.84 3.76
N VAL A 202 -13.15 -3.06 2.46
CA VAL A 202 -14.40 -3.57 1.88
C VAL A 202 -14.13 -4.59 0.76
N TYR A 203 -15.11 -5.44 0.47
CA TYR A 203 -15.20 -6.19 -0.77
C TYR A 203 -15.88 -5.36 -1.86
N CYS A 204 -15.56 -5.63 -3.12
CA CYS A 204 -16.12 -4.93 -4.27
C CYS A 204 -17.42 -5.59 -4.71
N ALA A 205 -18.51 -5.17 -4.13
CA ALA A 205 -19.87 -5.56 -4.48
C ALA A 205 -20.45 -4.66 -5.58
N LYS A 206 -21.70 -4.92 -5.99
CA LYS A 206 -22.41 -4.13 -7.02
C LYS A 206 -23.08 -2.86 -6.48
N ASN A 207 -22.75 -2.45 -5.26
CA ASN A 207 -23.28 -1.22 -4.69
C ASN A 207 -22.80 0.01 -5.48
N ALA A 208 -23.69 0.98 -5.68
CA ALA A 208 -23.36 2.25 -6.32
C ALA A 208 -22.66 3.22 -5.37
N LEU A 209 -23.04 3.18 -4.08
CA LEU A 209 -22.46 4.05 -3.05
C LEU A 209 -21.15 3.46 -2.53
N THR A 210 -20.08 4.22 -2.62
CA THR A 210 -18.71 3.75 -2.28
C THR A 210 -18.53 3.33 -0.82
N LEU A 211 -19.37 3.83 0.08
CA LEU A 211 -19.33 3.54 1.52
C LEU A 211 -20.22 2.36 1.94
N ASP A 212 -21.05 1.83 1.02
CA ASP A 212 -22.03 0.76 1.34
C ASP A 212 -21.58 -0.65 0.97
N HIS A 213 -20.38 -0.80 0.47
CA HIS A 213 -19.78 -2.09 0.16
C HIS A 213 -19.59 -2.96 1.41
N PRO A 214 -19.55 -4.31 1.30
CA PRO A 214 -19.36 -5.21 2.44
C PRO A 214 -18.03 -4.96 3.16
N LYS A 215 -18.10 -4.58 4.42
CA LYS A 215 -16.95 -4.20 5.26
C LYS A 215 -16.28 -5.42 5.88
N VAL A 216 -14.98 -5.30 6.14
CA VAL A 216 -14.18 -6.23 6.95
C VAL A 216 -13.38 -5.44 7.97
N GLU A 217 -13.37 -5.90 9.22
CA GLU A 217 -12.72 -5.20 10.33
C GLU A 217 -11.20 -5.10 10.13
N THR A 218 -10.63 -3.93 10.36
CA THR A 218 -9.19 -3.70 10.25
C THR A 218 -8.46 -4.14 11.52
N ILE A 219 -7.16 -4.39 11.40
CA ILE A 219 -6.32 -4.77 12.56
C ILE A 219 -6.26 -3.64 13.61
N ALA A 220 -6.37 -2.37 13.22
CA ALA A 220 -6.41 -1.25 14.14
C ALA A 220 -7.72 -1.24 14.96
N GLU A 221 -8.86 -1.48 14.31
CA GLU A 221 -10.16 -1.63 14.99
C GLU A 221 -10.14 -2.82 15.94
N LEU A 222 -9.64 -3.98 15.48
CA LEU A 222 -9.47 -5.20 16.30
C LEU A 222 -8.59 -4.95 17.52
N ALA A 223 -7.40 -4.34 17.33
CA ALA A 223 -6.47 -4.06 18.42
C ALA A 223 -7.10 -3.15 19.47
N LYS A 224 -7.76 -2.06 19.06
CA LYS A 224 -8.44 -1.15 20.00
C LYS A 224 -9.63 -1.81 20.68
N ARG A 225 -10.46 -2.55 19.96
CA ARG A 225 -11.67 -3.19 20.51
C ARG A 225 -11.36 -4.33 21.48
N ARG A 226 -10.36 -5.16 21.15
CA ARG A 226 -10.10 -6.42 21.88
C ARG A 226 -9.06 -6.30 22.98
N THR A 227 -8.09 -5.42 22.82
CA THR A 227 -6.92 -5.42 23.70
C THR A 227 -6.68 -4.10 24.42
N GLY A 228 -7.24 -3.00 23.95
CA GLY A 228 -6.90 -1.67 24.47
C GLY A 228 -5.49 -1.20 24.12
N MET A 229 -4.83 -1.84 23.15
CA MET A 229 -3.52 -1.41 22.64
C MET A 229 -3.60 0.01 22.10
N ALA A 230 -2.48 0.72 22.20
CA ALA A 230 -2.31 1.97 21.47
C ALA A 230 -2.07 1.67 19.98
N VAL A 231 -2.57 2.53 19.12
CA VAL A 231 -2.41 2.41 17.66
C VAL A 231 -1.74 3.66 17.11
N GLY A 232 -0.70 3.48 16.29
CA GLY A 232 -0.02 4.55 15.57
C GLY A 232 -0.06 4.34 14.07
N VAL A 233 -0.20 5.45 13.33
CA VAL A 233 -0.12 5.51 11.87
C VAL A 233 0.82 6.64 11.49
N VAL A 234 1.89 6.32 10.78
CA VAL A 234 2.96 7.22 10.36
C VAL A 234 3.20 7.08 8.86
N THR A 235 3.30 8.19 8.15
CA THR A 235 3.60 8.21 6.72
C THR A 235 4.32 9.50 6.31
N ASN A 236 5.02 9.48 5.17
CA ASN A 236 5.42 10.69 4.46
C ASN A 236 4.50 11.01 3.26
N SER A 237 3.36 10.34 3.18
CA SER A 237 2.23 10.67 2.30
C SER A 237 1.22 11.61 2.98
N GLU A 238 0.11 11.93 2.30
CA GLU A 238 -1.10 12.43 2.94
C GLU A 238 -1.67 11.32 3.85
N ILE A 239 -2.17 11.66 5.04
CA ILE A 239 -2.73 10.68 6.01
C ILE A 239 -3.91 9.93 5.43
N GLU A 240 -4.70 10.57 4.62
CA GLU A 240 -5.87 10.00 3.95
C GLU A 240 -5.54 9.19 2.69
N ASP A 241 -4.27 9.12 2.27
CA ASP A 241 -3.85 8.27 1.16
C ASP A 241 -3.99 6.77 1.50
N ALA A 242 -3.97 5.92 0.51
CA ALA A 242 -4.40 4.53 0.56
C ALA A 242 -3.75 3.69 1.66
N THR A 243 -2.43 3.71 1.77
CA THR A 243 -1.70 2.85 2.71
C THR A 243 -2.00 3.21 4.16
N PRO A 244 -1.86 4.47 4.64
CA PRO A 244 -2.25 4.82 6.00
C PRO A 244 -3.76 4.67 6.24
N ALA A 245 -4.60 4.99 5.24
CA ALA A 245 -6.05 4.82 5.33
C ALA A 245 -6.47 3.36 5.51
N SER A 246 -5.69 2.37 5.01
CA SER A 246 -6.01 0.95 5.17
C SER A 246 -6.16 0.50 6.62
N MET A 247 -5.57 1.24 7.57
CA MET A 247 -5.70 0.97 9.00
C MET A 247 -7.11 1.25 9.55
N VAL A 248 -7.90 2.10 8.88
CA VAL A 248 -9.16 2.62 9.44
C VAL A 248 -10.31 2.69 8.44
N ALA A 249 -10.03 2.63 7.13
CA ALA A 249 -11.01 3.00 6.11
C ALA A 249 -11.83 1.82 5.59
N HIS A 250 -13.12 2.13 5.27
CA HIS A 250 -14.07 1.22 4.65
C HIS A 250 -14.75 1.93 3.47
N THR A 251 -14.09 1.92 2.32
CA THR A 251 -14.61 2.52 1.10
C THR A 251 -14.19 1.74 -0.15
N ARG A 252 -15.05 1.73 -1.16
CA ARG A 252 -14.75 1.19 -2.49
C ARG A 252 -13.72 2.06 -3.23
N ARG A 253 -13.48 3.30 -2.78
CA ARG A 253 -12.69 4.27 -3.52
C ARG A 253 -11.69 5.02 -2.63
N ARG A 254 -10.40 4.75 -2.81
CA ARG A 254 -9.30 5.35 -2.04
C ARG A 254 -9.26 6.89 -2.07
N SER A 255 -9.91 7.53 -3.04
CA SER A 255 -9.97 8.99 -3.16
C SER A 255 -11.12 9.64 -2.38
N ASP A 256 -11.87 8.91 -1.57
CA ASP A 256 -12.92 9.46 -0.69
C ASP A 256 -12.31 10.11 0.56
N TYR A 257 -11.35 11.02 0.36
CA TYR A 257 -10.49 11.57 1.40
C TYR A 257 -11.24 12.21 2.57
N ASN A 258 -12.34 12.91 2.28
CA ASN A 258 -13.15 13.53 3.34
C ASN A 258 -13.79 12.50 4.27
N ASP A 259 -14.24 11.37 3.70
CA ASP A 259 -14.82 10.26 4.47
C ASP A 259 -13.73 9.48 5.21
N ILE A 260 -12.55 9.29 4.58
CA ILE A 260 -11.41 8.62 5.21
C ILE A 260 -10.93 9.40 6.45
N VAL A 261 -10.82 10.73 6.38
CA VAL A 261 -10.50 11.55 7.56
C VAL A 261 -11.52 11.35 8.68
N LYS A 262 -12.83 11.25 8.32
CA LYS A 262 -13.87 10.91 9.30
C LYS A 262 -13.64 9.53 9.92
N MET A 263 -13.23 8.53 9.14
CA MET A 263 -12.96 7.19 9.64
C MET A 263 -11.73 7.15 10.58
N PHE A 264 -10.69 7.95 10.31
CA PHE A 264 -9.62 8.18 11.28
C PHE A 264 -10.15 8.75 12.61
N TYR A 265 -11.09 9.69 12.54
CA TYR A 265 -11.71 10.23 13.75
C TYR A 265 -12.61 9.22 14.46
N ASP A 266 -13.27 8.32 13.74
CA ASP A 266 -14.15 7.31 14.33
C ASP A 266 -13.31 6.21 15.04
N VAL A 267 -12.24 5.72 14.42
CA VAL A 267 -11.33 4.70 15.00
C VAL A 267 -10.41 5.28 16.06
N LYS A 268 -9.98 6.52 15.91
CA LYS A 268 -9.10 7.26 16.85
C LYS A 268 -7.77 6.53 17.13
N PRO A 269 -6.91 6.28 16.13
CA PRO A 269 -5.54 5.90 16.42
C PRO A 269 -4.89 6.92 17.36
N ASP A 270 -4.04 6.48 18.28
CA ASP A 270 -3.48 7.35 19.32
C ASP A 270 -2.44 8.33 18.74
N VAL A 271 -1.69 7.89 17.74
CA VAL A 271 -0.71 8.72 17.01
C VAL A 271 -1.02 8.66 15.52
N ILE A 272 -1.21 9.82 14.90
CA ILE A 272 -1.51 9.99 13.49
C ILE A 272 -0.54 11.05 12.96
N MET A 273 0.36 10.70 12.05
CA MET A 273 1.39 11.61 11.54
C MET A 273 1.60 11.47 10.04
N GLY A 274 1.58 12.60 9.31
CA GLY A 274 1.80 12.67 7.86
C GLY A 274 1.53 14.05 7.29
N GLY A 275 1.21 14.08 6.01
CA GLY A 275 0.73 15.26 5.28
C GLY A 275 -0.78 15.31 5.17
N GLY A 276 -1.32 16.04 4.17
CA GLY A 276 -2.75 16.04 3.83
C GLY A 276 -3.61 17.00 4.66
N SER A 277 -3.00 17.98 5.35
CA SER A 277 -3.72 18.92 6.22
C SER A 277 -4.99 19.57 5.61
N PRO A 278 -5.11 19.84 4.27
CA PRO A 278 -6.31 20.43 3.68
C PRO A 278 -7.60 19.62 3.87
N ASN A 279 -7.50 18.30 4.00
CA ASN A 279 -8.66 17.42 4.19
C ASN A 279 -9.16 17.38 5.65
N PHE A 280 -8.41 17.97 6.59
CA PHE A 280 -8.79 18.10 8.00
C PHE A 280 -9.38 19.48 8.34
N LEU A 281 -9.10 20.51 7.54
CA LEU A 281 -9.51 21.90 7.79
C LEU A 281 -11.00 22.10 7.53
N ALA A 282 -11.65 22.94 8.35
CA ALA A 282 -13.01 23.37 8.08
C ALA A 282 -13.15 23.96 6.67
N LYS A 283 -14.27 23.71 6.00
CA LYS A 283 -14.55 24.18 4.63
C LYS A 283 -14.32 25.71 4.44
N THR A 284 -14.55 26.50 5.48
CA THR A 284 -14.38 27.95 5.47
C THR A 284 -12.93 28.40 5.63
N THR A 285 -12.02 27.48 5.98
CA THR A 285 -10.59 27.78 6.14
C THR A 285 -9.92 27.83 4.77
N PRO A 286 -9.17 28.90 4.44
CA PRO A 286 -8.43 28.97 3.18
C PRO A 286 -7.50 27.76 2.99
N GLY A 287 -7.56 27.17 1.80
CA GLY A 287 -6.80 25.96 1.47
C GLY A 287 -7.47 24.64 1.84
N SER A 288 -8.64 24.64 2.48
CA SER A 288 -9.40 23.43 2.75
C SER A 288 -9.87 22.76 1.46
N LYS A 289 -9.79 21.42 1.44
CA LYS A 289 -10.36 20.57 0.39
C LYS A 289 -11.67 19.89 0.82
N ARG A 290 -12.16 20.18 2.03
CA ARG A 290 -13.43 19.59 2.49
C ARG A 290 -14.63 20.22 1.78
N THR A 291 -15.61 19.37 1.47
CA THR A 291 -16.88 19.77 0.83
C THR A 291 -18.04 19.83 1.82
N ASP A 292 -17.91 19.19 2.99
CA ASP A 292 -18.87 19.22 4.10
C ASP A 292 -18.61 20.42 5.05
N GLY A 293 -19.35 20.51 6.13
CA GLY A 293 -19.23 21.56 7.15
C GLY A 293 -18.32 21.22 8.32
N GLU A 294 -17.57 20.10 8.24
CA GLU A 294 -16.85 19.54 9.37
C GLU A 294 -15.45 20.16 9.55
N ASP A 295 -15.06 20.37 10.82
CA ASP A 295 -13.71 20.78 11.23
C ASP A 295 -13.07 19.63 12.02
N PHE A 296 -12.26 18.82 11.35
CA PHE A 296 -11.61 17.69 12.02
C PHE A 296 -10.42 18.10 12.88
N ILE A 297 -9.80 19.26 12.64
CA ILE A 297 -8.79 19.80 13.55
C ILE A 297 -9.43 20.09 14.93
N ALA A 298 -10.57 20.77 14.95
CA ALA A 298 -11.31 21.04 16.19
C ALA A 298 -11.77 19.74 16.85
N LYS A 299 -12.38 18.83 16.10
CA LYS A 299 -12.86 17.53 16.60
C LYS A 299 -11.76 16.70 17.26
N PHE A 300 -10.58 16.60 16.62
CA PHE A 300 -9.45 15.87 17.19
C PHE A 300 -8.94 16.53 18.47
N LYS A 301 -8.86 17.88 18.51
CA LYS A 301 -8.51 18.62 19.73
C LYS A 301 -9.49 18.35 20.87
N GLU A 302 -10.79 18.39 20.60
CA GLU A 302 -11.85 18.05 21.55
C GLU A 302 -11.76 16.60 22.05
N ALA A 303 -11.30 15.68 21.19
CA ALA A 303 -11.04 14.28 21.56
C ALA A 303 -9.71 14.09 22.30
N GLY A 304 -9.02 15.17 22.67
CA GLY A 304 -7.80 15.18 23.47
C GLY A 304 -6.50 14.99 22.69
N TYR A 305 -6.50 15.24 21.37
CA TYR A 305 -5.28 15.20 20.58
C TYR A 305 -4.51 16.52 20.66
N THR A 306 -3.21 16.42 20.82
CA THR A 306 -2.29 17.53 20.56
C THR A 306 -2.09 17.63 19.04
N LEU A 307 -2.27 18.84 18.48
CA LEU A 307 -1.92 19.12 17.10
C LEU A 307 -0.43 19.50 17.02
N ALA A 308 0.29 18.91 16.07
CA ALA A 308 1.64 19.32 15.69
C ALA A 308 1.69 19.56 14.17
N THR A 309 2.27 20.68 13.76
CA THR A 309 2.40 21.07 12.35
C THR A 309 3.87 21.21 11.92
N THR A 310 4.77 21.07 12.89
CA THR A 310 6.23 21.13 12.70
C THR A 310 6.93 20.00 13.45
N LYS A 311 8.15 19.68 13.03
CA LYS A 311 9.03 18.74 13.75
C LYS A 311 9.29 19.19 15.19
N ALA A 312 9.51 20.49 15.39
CA ALA A 312 9.73 21.04 16.73
C ALA A 312 8.53 20.78 17.65
N GLU A 313 7.30 21.00 17.18
CA GLU A 313 6.07 20.71 17.93
C GLU A 313 5.90 19.21 18.20
N MET A 314 6.19 18.35 17.22
CA MET A 314 6.18 16.89 17.39
C MET A 314 7.13 16.44 18.50
N ASN A 315 8.38 16.93 18.46
CA ASN A 315 9.38 16.59 19.46
C ASN A 315 9.00 17.09 20.86
N ALA A 316 8.43 18.30 20.96
CA ALA A 316 7.93 18.84 22.22
C ALA A 316 6.78 17.98 22.79
N ALA A 317 5.84 17.54 21.95
CA ALA A 317 4.76 16.64 22.35
C ALA A 317 5.29 15.28 22.83
N ALA A 318 6.25 14.69 22.14
CA ALA A 318 6.87 13.43 22.54
C ALA A 318 7.60 13.56 23.88
N ALA A 319 8.39 14.63 24.07
CA ALA A 319 9.12 14.92 25.30
C ALA A 319 8.14 15.17 26.50
N ALA A 320 7.00 15.75 26.26
CA ALA A 320 5.95 15.96 27.26
C ALA A 320 5.18 14.66 27.62
N GLY A 321 5.45 13.55 26.94
CA GLY A 321 4.76 12.28 27.17
C GLY A 321 3.31 12.25 26.66
N THR A 322 3.01 13.06 25.63
CA THR A 322 1.71 13.10 24.95
C THR A 322 1.28 11.70 24.52
N LYS A 323 0.01 11.36 24.75
CA LYS A 323 -0.55 10.05 24.41
C LYS A 323 -1.35 10.05 23.11
N LYS A 324 -1.86 11.21 22.68
CA LYS A 324 -2.65 11.36 21.47
C LYS A 324 -2.11 12.53 20.65
N LEU A 325 -1.59 12.25 19.46
CA LEU A 325 -1.03 13.25 18.55
C LEU A 325 -1.70 13.20 17.18
N LEU A 326 -2.08 14.37 16.67
CA LEU A 326 -2.38 14.60 15.27
C LEU A 326 -1.25 15.46 14.68
N GLY A 327 -0.38 14.86 13.90
CA GLY A 327 0.73 15.52 13.21
C GLY A 327 0.41 15.73 11.74
N LEU A 328 0.30 16.99 11.29
CA LEU A 328 -0.02 17.38 9.92
C LEU A 328 1.06 18.35 9.41
N TYR A 329 2.11 17.81 8.78
CA TYR A 329 3.35 18.55 8.53
C TYR A 329 3.46 19.17 7.14
N ASN A 330 2.49 18.87 6.26
CA ASN A 330 2.46 19.39 4.89
C ASN A 330 1.01 19.46 4.38
N THR A 331 0.76 20.26 3.36
CA THR A 331 -0.55 20.31 2.67
C THR A 331 -0.74 19.15 1.68
N GLY A 332 0.33 18.52 1.25
CA GLY A 332 0.37 17.31 0.43
C GLY A 332 1.28 16.29 1.09
N ASN A 333 2.05 15.55 0.29
CA ASN A 333 3.07 14.65 0.83
C ASN A 333 4.20 15.43 1.51
N ILE A 334 4.80 14.84 2.54
CA ILE A 334 6.07 15.31 3.13
C ILE A 334 7.19 15.07 2.11
N ASP A 335 8.19 15.95 2.07
CA ASP A 335 9.30 15.80 1.15
C ASP A 335 10.14 14.55 1.46
N GLY A 336 10.64 13.89 0.41
CA GLY A 336 11.51 12.73 0.54
C GLY A 336 12.94 13.09 0.95
N ALA A 337 13.71 12.08 1.35
CA ALA A 337 15.06 12.23 1.91
C ALA A 337 16.01 12.95 0.95
N PHE A 338 15.91 12.73 -0.36
CA PHE A 338 16.76 13.38 -1.34
C PHE A 338 16.59 14.91 -1.32
N ASP A 339 15.36 15.39 -1.29
CA ASP A 339 15.05 16.82 -1.25
C ASP A 339 15.33 17.42 0.13
N LEU A 340 15.00 16.70 1.21
CA LEU A 340 15.27 17.15 2.58
C LEU A 340 16.78 17.29 2.87
N ARG A 341 17.62 16.42 2.32
CA ARG A 341 19.04 16.30 2.70
C ARG A 341 19.99 16.89 1.66
N LEU A 342 19.80 16.57 0.38
CA LEU A 342 20.77 16.86 -0.67
C LEU A 342 20.35 18.01 -1.58
N ALA A 343 19.24 17.86 -2.34
CA ALA A 343 18.83 18.83 -3.36
C ALA A 343 18.25 20.11 -2.77
N LYS A 344 17.71 20.07 -1.56
CA LYS A 344 17.03 21.21 -0.90
C LYS A 344 15.91 21.79 -1.77
N LYS A 345 15.08 20.91 -2.32
CA LYS A 345 13.97 21.21 -3.22
C LYS A 345 12.64 20.80 -2.60
N GLY A 346 11.64 20.52 -3.42
CA GLY A 346 10.30 20.15 -2.97
C GLY A 346 9.55 21.32 -2.34
N THR A 347 8.97 21.08 -1.19
CA THR A 347 8.12 22.04 -0.46
C THR A 347 8.83 22.77 0.69
N LEU A 348 10.15 22.56 0.86
CA LEU A 348 10.95 23.11 1.96
C LEU A 348 10.85 24.63 2.15
N SER A 349 10.60 25.39 1.09
CA SER A 349 10.40 26.84 1.20
C SER A 349 9.12 27.21 1.95
N LYS A 350 8.11 26.32 1.95
CA LYS A 350 6.82 26.52 2.64
C LYS A 350 6.77 25.78 3.98
N PHE A 351 7.39 24.61 4.04
CA PHE A 351 7.40 23.71 5.19
C PHE A 351 8.86 23.36 5.59
N PRO A 352 9.63 24.32 6.10
CA PRO A 352 11.07 24.12 6.38
C PRO A 352 11.35 23.16 7.54
N ASP A 353 10.38 22.98 8.45
CA ASP A 353 10.51 22.16 9.66
C ASP A 353 9.55 20.96 9.63
N GLN A 354 9.48 20.25 8.50
CA GLN A 354 8.75 18.99 8.39
C GLN A 354 9.62 17.82 8.88
N PRO A 355 9.10 16.88 9.70
CA PRO A 355 9.85 15.70 10.14
C PRO A 355 9.93 14.66 9.01
N ASP A 356 11.05 13.94 8.94
CA ASP A 356 11.16 12.75 8.10
C ASP A 356 10.55 11.50 8.76
N VAL A 357 10.48 10.36 8.03
CA VAL A 357 9.89 9.11 8.53
C VAL A 357 10.67 8.55 9.72
N VAL A 358 11.98 8.77 9.79
CA VAL A 358 12.81 8.29 10.89
C VAL A 358 12.45 9.02 12.18
N GLU A 359 12.34 10.34 12.11
CA GLU A 359 11.97 11.21 13.23
C GLU A 359 10.55 10.95 13.71
N GLN A 360 9.60 10.78 12.77
CA GLN A 360 8.23 10.41 13.07
C GLN A 360 8.14 9.02 13.74
N THR A 361 8.88 8.02 13.23
CA THR A 361 8.92 6.67 13.82
C THR A 361 9.40 6.70 15.27
N LYS A 362 10.48 7.44 15.52
CA LYS A 362 11.01 7.60 16.88
C LYS A 362 9.99 8.25 17.81
N ALA A 363 9.38 9.36 17.38
CA ALA A 363 8.38 10.07 18.16
C ALA A 363 7.14 9.19 18.44
N ALA A 364 6.67 8.44 17.44
CA ALA A 364 5.55 7.51 17.59
C ALA A 364 5.85 6.43 18.64
N ILE A 365 7.00 5.76 18.55
CA ILE A 365 7.42 4.75 19.53
C ILE A 365 7.50 5.37 20.93
N ASP A 366 8.10 6.55 21.07
CA ASP A 366 8.24 7.23 22.36
C ASP A 366 6.89 7.53 23.02
N MET A 367 5.88 7.91 22.23
CA MET A 367 4.51 8.18 22.73
C MET A 367 3.71 6.89 23.01
N LEU A 368 3.90 5.83 22.21
CA LEU A 368 3.09 4.61 22.31
C LEU A 368 3.62 3.59 23.31
N LYS A 369 4.94 3.52 23.53
CA LYS A 369 5.62 2.50 24.38
C LYS A 369 5.14 2.44 25.83
N GLY A 370 4.52 3.51 26.32
CA GLY A 370 3.99 3.59 27.69
C GLY A 370 2.62 2.94 27.88
N ASN A 371 1.96 2.44 26.82
CA ASN A 371 0.70 1.73 26.97
C ASN A 371 0.95 0.35 27.61
N PRO A 372 0.26 -0.03 28.71
CA PRO A 372 0.45 -1.32 29.38
C PRO A 372 0.14 -2.51 28.47
N GLU A 373 -0.85 -2.35 27.59
CA GLU A 373 -1.25 -3.36 26.60
C GLU A 373 -0.34 -3.39 25.35
N GLY A 374 0.69 -2.53 25.29
CA GLY A 374 1.57 -2.40 24.15
C GLY A 374 0.93 -1.63 22.99
N PHE A 375 1.52 -1.74 21.80
CA PHE A 375 1.05 -0.97 20.65
C PHE A 375 1.15 -1.71 19.32
N LEU A 376 0.32 -1.25 18.39
CA LEU A 376 0.39 -1.54 16.97
C LEU A 376 0.79 -0.24 16.25
N LEU A 377 1.91 -0.24 15.53
CA LEU A 377 2.38 0.91 14.76
C LEU A 377 2.57 0.51 13.30
N MET A 378 1.92 1.22 12.40
CA MET A 378 2.22 1.17 10.97
C MET A 378 3.06 2.38 10.60
N VAL A 379 4.14 2.14 9.85
CA VAL A 379 5.06 3.16 9.33
C VAL A 379 5.20 2.95 7.83
N GLU A 380 4.91 3.98 7.06
CA GLU A 380 5.02 3.96 5.61
C GLU A 380 6.09 4.93 5.12
N SER A 381 6.92 4.45 4.17
CA SER A 381 7.70 5.31 3.28
C SER A 381 7.05 5.32 1.90
N ALA A 382 6.09 6.21 1.72
CA ALA A 382 5.25 6.33 0.53
C ALA A 382 5.99 6.89 -0.68
N ARG A 383 7.07 7.65 -0.43
CA ARG A 383 7.76 8.35 -1.51
C ARG A 383 8.62 7.43 -2.36
N ILE A 384 8.90 6.20 -1.94
CA ILE A 384 9.59 5.19 -2.76
C ILE A 384 8.75 4.92 -4.03
N ASP A 385 7.45 4.70 -3.87
CA ASP A 385 6.48 4.50 -4.95
C ASP A 385 6.32 5.76 -5.80
N LYS A 386 5.99 6.89 -5.16
CA LYS A 386 5.68 8.13 -5.87
C LYS A 386 6.84 8.58 -6.77
N TYR A 387 8.08 8.45 -6.32
CA TYR A 387 9.27 8.71 -7.13
C TYR A 387 9.52 7.65 -8.21
N SER A 388 9.14 6.40 -7.96
CA SER A 388 9.22 5.34 -8.99
C SER A 388 8.22 5.59 -10.12
N HIS A 389 7.02 6.10 -9.83
CA HIS A 389 6.09 6.58 -10.85
C HIS A 389 6.69 7.69 -11.72
N SER A 390 7.44 8.60 -11.11
CA SER A 390 8.15 9.69 -11.79
C SER A 390 9.43 9.22 -12.51
N LEU A 391 9.77 7.92 -12.47
CA LEU A 391 11.03 7.36 -12.97
C LEU A 391 12.27 8.01 -12.33
N ASP A 392 12.14 8.50 -11.10
CA ASP A 392 13.17 9.18 -10.31
C ASP A 392 13.78 8.21 -9.29
N TRP A 393 14.62 7.33 -9.78
CA TRP A 393 15.15 6.24 -8.97
C TRP A 393 16.07 6.73 -7.83
N GLU A 394 16.78 7.84 -8.00
CA GLU A 394 17.64 8.39 -6.96
C GLU A 394 16.83 8.82 -5.74
N ARG A 395 15.72 9.54 -5.96
CA ARG A 395 14.80 9.91 -4.88
C ARG A 395 14.16 8.69 -4.23
N SER A 396 13.70 7.73 -5.04
CA SER A 396 13.12 6.47 -4.55
C SER A 396 14.09 5.70 -3.66
N VAL A 397 15.38 5.63 -4.04
CA VAL A 397 16.41 4.93 -3.27
C VAL A 397 16.81 5.69 -1.99
N PHE A 398 16.82 7.02 -2.00
CA PHE A 398 17.04 7.81 -0.78
C PHE A 398 15.91 7.55 0.25
N ASP A 399 14.68 7.46 -0.19
CA ASP A 399 13.54 7.10 0.68
C ASP A 399 13.59 5.63 1.13
N THR A 400 14.21 4.73 0.35
CA THR A 400 14.51 3.36 0.79
C THR A 400 15.56 3.35 1.92
N ILE A 401 16.59 4.20 1.85
CA ILE A 401 17.56 4.39 2.93
C ILE A 401 16.87 4.99 4.17
N MET A 402 15.95 5.93 3.98
CA MET A 402 15.17 6.52 5.06
C MET A 402 14.31 5.47 5.78
N LEU A 403 13.63 4.60 5.01
CA LEU A 403 12.88 3.48 5.58
C LEU A 403 13.80 2.56 6.39
N ASP A 404 14.98 2.23 5.87
CA ASP A 404 15.96 1.39 6.57
C ASP A 404 16.40 2.00 7.91
N ASN A 405 16.63 3.31 7.94
CA ASN A 405 16.94 4.03 9.16
C ASN A 405 15.77 4.03 10.16
N ALA A 406 14.53 4.12 9.69
CA ALA A 406 13.35 3.98 10.54
C ALA A 406 13.21 2.55 11.09
N VAL A 407 13.52 1.54 10.30
CA VAL A 407 13.60 0.13 10.75
C VAL A 407 14.69 -0.02 11.83
N LYS A 408 15.84 0.63 11.67
CA LYS A 408 16.89 0.63 12.69
C LYS A 408 16.38 1.21 14.02
N VAL A 409 15.63 2.30 14.00
CA VAL A 409 15.00 2.87 15.23
C VAL A 409 14.11 1.84 15.92
N ALA A 410 13.32 1.07 15.18
CA ALA A 410 12.47 0.02 15.75
C ALA A 410 13.29 -1.15 16.29
N LYS A 411 14.37 -1.57 15.61
CA LYS A 411 15.30 -2.60 16.10
C LYS A 411 15.99 -2.17 17.40
N ASP A 412 16.46 -0.92 17.45
CA ASP A 412 17.09 -0.35 18.65
C ASP A 412 16.08 -0.28 19.82
N PHE A 413 14.82 0.08 19.55
CA PHE A 413 13.75 0.02 20.55
C PHE A 413 13.50 -1.41 21.03
N ALA A 414 13.40 -2.39 20.14
CA ALA A 414 13.18 -3.79 20.51
C ALA A 414 14.35 -4.33 21.35
N GLY A 415 15.59 -4.00 20.98
CA GLY A 415 16.79 -4.47 21.67
C GLY A 415 16.77 -6.00 21.86
N ASP A 416 17.22 -6.46 23.00
CA ASP A 416 17.22 -7.89 23.36
C ASP A 416 15.86 -8.39 23.91
N ARG A 417 14.85 -7.51 24.00
CA ARG A 417 13.50 -7.91 24.44
C ARG A 417 12.84 -8.72 23.32
N ASN A 418 12.45 -9.92 23.59
CA ASN A 418 11.68 -10.74 22.67
C ASN A 418 10.17 -10.48 22.82
N ASP A 419 9.75 -9.22 22.72
CA ASP A 419 8.37 -8.77 22.93
C ASP A 419 7.77 -7.96 21.77
N THR A 420 8.57 -7.67 20.74
CA THR A 420 8.18 -6.80 19.63
C THR A 420 8.38 -7.52 18.30
N LEU A 421 7.29 -7.70 17.54
CA LEU A 421 7.33 -8.20 16.17
C LEU A 421 7.55 -7.01 15.23
N ILE A 422 8.62 -7.05 14.45
CA ILE A 422 8.94 -6.06 13.41
C ILE A 422 8.83 -6.75 12.06
N ILE A 423 8.05 -6.15 11.16
CA ILE A 423 7.82 -6.63 9.79
C ILE A 423 8.17 -5.49 8.83
N VAL A 424 8.96 -5.78 7.80
CA VAL A 424 9.24 -4.87 6.69
C VAL A 424 8.77 -5.53 5.40
N VAL A 425 7.81 -4.92 4.72
CA VAL A 425 7.23 -5.47 3.50
C VAL A 425 6.81 -4.35 2.56
N PRO A 426 7.10 -4.43 1.26
CA PRO A 426 6.45 -3.59 0.26
C PRO A 426 4.99 -4.02 0.04
N ASP A 427 4.13 -3.09 -0.32
CA ASP A 427 2.75 -3.40 -0.69
C ASP A 427 2.64 -3.93 -2.14
N HIS A 428 3.48 -3.43 -3.03
CA HIS A 428 3.70 -3.90 -4.40
C HIS A 428 5.12 -3.58 -4.87
N ALA A 429 5.43 -3.86 -6.13
CA ALA A 429 6.69 -3.55 -6.76
C ALA A 429 6.50 -2.60 -7.96
N HIS A 430 7.58 -1.88 -8.31
CA HIS A 430 7.78 -1.28 -9.63
C HIS A 430 8.73 -2.14 -10.47
N PRO A 431 8.60 -2.15 -11.79
CA PRO A 431 9.49 -2.89 -12.67
C PRO A 431 10.82 -2.14 -12.86
N ILE A 432 11.64 -2.13 -11.82
CA ILE A 432 12.93 -1.43 -11.74
C ILE A 432 14.07 -2.45 -11.68
N SER A 433 15.17 -2.16 -12.41
CA SER A 433 16.36 -3.02 -12.45
C SER A 433 17.63 -2.20 -12.52
N ILE A 434 18.72 -2.71 -11.91
CA ILE A 434 20.07 -2.19 -12.06
C ILE A 434 20.75 -3.04 -13.13
N ILE A 435 21.11 -2.43 -14.26
CA ILE A 435 21.66 -3.15 -15.41
C ILE A 435 23.18 -2.97 -15.58
N GLY A 436 23.80 -2.10 -14.78
CA GLY A 436 25.21 -1.80 -14.82
C GLY A 436 25.54 -0.43 -14.26
N THR A 437 26.53 0.23 -14.83
CA THR A 437 26.93 1.59 -14.44
C THR A 437 27.09 2.49 -15.67
N TYR A 438 26.75 3.76 -15.52
CA TYR A 438 27.18 4.80 -16.44
C TYR A 438 28.57 5.31 -16.02
N ASP A 439 29.51 5.38 -16.97
CA ASP A 439 30.85 5.93 -16.77
C ASP A 439 31.10 7.04 -17.81
N ASP A 440 31.25 8.28 -17.35
CA ASP A 440 31.45 9.43 -18.22
C ASP A 440 32.82 9.40 -18.92
N ASP A 441 33.79 8.66 -18.38
CA ASP A 441 35.12 8.50 -18.96
C ASP A 441 35.14 7.52 -20.15
N ARG A 442 34.10 6.74 -20.37
CA ARG A 442 33.98 5.88 -21.53
C ARG A 442 33.87 6.72 -22.82
N PRO A 443 34.50 6.27 -23.94
CA PRO A 443 34.41 6.99 -25.20
C PRO A 443 32.98 6.96 -25.77
N GLY A 444 32.67 7.95 -26.61
CA GLY A 444 31.35 8.08 -27.26
C GLY A 444 30.56 9.31 -26.83
N GLN A 445 29.47 9.60 -27.51
CA GLN A 445 28.67 10.81 -27.29
C GLN A 445 27.24 10.51 -26.83
N LEU A 446 26.79 9.26 -26.96
CA LEU A 446 25.45 8.85 -26.58
C LEU A 446 25.45 8.27 -25.18
N LEU A 447 24.33 8.37 -24.47
CA LEU A 447 24.16 7.75 -23.15
C LEU A 447 24.46 6.25 -23.18
N ARG A 448 24.05 5.55 -24.25
CA ARG A 448 24.34 4.12 -24.42
C ARG A 448 25.85 3.79 -24.56
N ASP A 449 26.65 4.72 -25.05
CA ASP A 449 28.11 4.54 -25.16
C ASP A 449 28.75 4.58 -23.78
N LYS A 450 28.13 5.28 -22.82
CA LYS A 450 28.57 5.40 -21.43
C LYS A 450 28.18 4.20 -20.55
N LEU A 451 27.26 3.36 -21.01
CA LEU A 451 26.77 2.20 -20.26
C LEU A 451 27.83 1.08 -20.24
N GLY A 452 28.28 0.71 -19.04
CA GLY A 452 29.05 -0.49 -18.80
C GLY A 452 28.19 -1.63 -18.29
N VAL A 453 28.37 -2.84 -18.85
CA VAL A 453 27.69 -4.08 -18.44
C VAL A 453 28.71 -5.18 -18.18
N TYR A 454 28.39 -6.14 -17.31
CA TYR A 454 29.29 -7.24 -16.92
C TYR A 454 30.67 -6.74 -16.47
N ALA A 455 31.74 -7.14 -17.14
CA ALA A 455 33.12 -6.74 -16.81
C ALA A 455 33.37 -5.22 -16.93
N ASP A 456 32.57 -4.52 -17.71
CA ASP A 456 32.63 -3.06 -17.90
C ASP A 456 31.78 -2.28 -16.88
N SER A 457 31.02 -2.96 -16.01
CA SER A 457 30.19 -2.36 -14.98
C SER A 457 31.05 -2.07 -13.75
N VAL A 458 31.88 -1.04 -13.85
CA VAL A 458 32.78 -0.63 -12.76
C VAL A 458 31.99 -0.09 -11.57
N PRO A 459 32.53 -0.18 -10.33
CA PRO A 459 31.86 0.37 -9.15
C PRO A 459 31.50 1.85 -9.30
N PRO A 460 30.30 2.29 -8.87
CA PRO A 460 29.97 3.71 -8.84
C PRO A 460 30.89 4.45 -7.85
N ASN A 461 31.13 5.73 -8.10
CA ASN A 461 32.00 6.56 -7.28
C ASN A 461 31.24 7.66 -6.55
N TYR A 462 30.10 7.30 -5.96
CA TYR A 462 29.37 8.20 -5.07
C TYR A 462 30.28 8.72 -3.96
N GLY A 463 30.02 9.95 -3.52
CA GLY A 463 30.79 10.56 -2.44
C GLY A 463 30.69 9.80 -1.11
N PRO A 464 31.43 10.21 -0.10
CA PRO A 464 31.29 9.61 1.22
C PRO A 464 29.84 9.73 1.70
N VAL A 465 29.41 8.78 2.53
CA VAL A 465 28.11 8.84 3.18
C VAL A 465 28.17 9.64 4.47
N ASP A 466 27.04 10.26 4.83
CA ASP A 466 26.87 10.87 6.14
C ASP A 466 26.65 9.80 7.24
N ALA A 467 26.44 10.24 8.49
CA ALA A 467 26.24 9.34 9.63
C ALA A 467 24.99 8.44 9.51
N GLU A 468 24.07 8.80 8.63
CA GLU A 468 22.80 8.09 8.38
C GLU A 468 22.83 7.27 7.09
N GLY A 469 23.98 7.21 6.41
CA GLY A 469 24.22 6.39 5.23
C GLY A 469 23.78 7.03 3.90
N TYR A 470 23.53 8.35 3.86
CA TYR A 470 23.20 9.02 2.61
C TYR A 470 24.46 9.53 1.90
N PRO A 471 24.60 9.28 0.60
CA PRO A 471 25.72 9.85 -0.16
C PRO A 471 25.64 11.38 -0.15
N THR A 472 26.77 12.02 0.08
CA THR A 472 26.87 13.50 0.04
C THR A 472 26.94 14.05 -1.38
N LYS A 473 27.15 13.18 -2.39
CA LYS A 473 27.16 13.51 -3.80
C LYS A 473 26.66 12.33 -4.63
N VAL A 474 25.72 12.57 -5.54
CA VAL A 474 25.12 11.55 -6.42
C VAL A 474 25.38 11.82 -7.91
N ASP A 475 25.54 13.07 -8.32
CA ASP A 475 25.94 13.44 -9.69
C ASP A 475 27.45 13.30 -9.83
N THR A 476 27.87 12.08 -10.10
CA THR A 476 29.28 11.66 -10.19
C THR A 476 29.59 11.12 -11.59
N SER A 477 30.86 10.99 -11.93
CA SER A 477 31.29 10.46 -13.23
C SER A 477 30.92 8.99 -13.43
N ARG A 478 30.84 8.19 -12.32
CA ARG A 478 30.40 6.79 -12.36
C ARG A 478 29.24 6.59 -11.42
N ARG A 479 28.11 6.13 -11.94
CA ARG A 479 26.84 6.00 -11.24
C ARG A 479 26.05 4.78 -11.69
N LEU A 480 25.11 4.30 -10.92
CA LEU A 480 24.26 3.16 -11.28
C LEU A 480 23.46 3.46 -12.56
N ALA A 481 23.40 2.47 -13.46
CA ALA A 481 22.48 2.49 -14.57
C ALA A 481 21.22 1.73 -14.16
N VAL A 482 20.20 2.50 -13.78
CA VAL A 482 18.91 1.99 -13.34
C VAL A 482 17.89 2.20 -14.45
N VAL A 483 17.07 1.17 -14.71
CA VAL A 483 16.04 1.20 -15.75
C VAL A 483 14.69 0.79 -15.18
N TYR A 484 13.63 1.36 -15.74
CA TYR A 484 12.25 0.95 -15.49
C TYR A 484 11.73 0.11 -16.65
N GLY A 485 10.98 -0.94 -16.36
CA GLY A 485 10.35 -1.82 -17.36
C GLY A 485 9.02 -1.27 -17.88
N SER A 486 8.41 -0.27 -17.22
CA SER A 486 7.21 0.42 -17.67
C SER A 486 7.42 1.94 -17.64
N TYR A 487 7.17 2.61 -18.75
CA TYR A 487 7.37 4.06 -18.87
C TYR A 487 6.56 4.64 -20.05
N PRO A 488 6.08 5.89 -19.93
CA PRO A 488 5.53 6.64 -21.06
C PRO A 488 6.64 7.07 -22.02
N ASP A 489 6.32 7.74 -23.12
CA ASP A 489 7.32 8.45 -23.90
C ASP A 489 8.10 9.39 -22.97
N THR A 490 9.43 9.27 -22.93
CA THR A 490 10.27 9.98 -21.95
C THR A 490 11.67 10.25 -22.49
N CYS A 491 12.46 11.03 -21.76
CA CYS A 491 13.88 11.17 -21.99
C CYS A 491 14.67 10.70 -20.77
N ASP A 492 15.70 9.90 -21.02
CA ASP A 492 16.64 9.46 -19.99
C ASP A 492 17.94 10.26 -20.12
N THR A 493 18.38 10.87 -19.04
CA THR A 493 19.63 11.64 -19.00
C THR A 493 20.80 10.84 -18.42
N GLY A 494 20.51 9.70 -17.77
CA GLY A 494 21.47 8.95 -16.98
C GLY A 494 22.05 9.74 -15.80
N ARG A 495 21.35 10.82 -15.37
CA ARG A 495 21.78 11.73 -14.27
C ARG A 495 20.64 11.99 -13.30
N PRO A 496 20.95 12.23 -12.03
CA PRO A 496 19.95 12.61 -11.04
C PRO A 496 19.28 13.96 -11.38
N ALA A 497 18.00 14.08 -11.08
CA ALA A 497 17.25 15.33 -11.24
C ALA A 497 17.47 16.24 -10.04
N MET A 498 18.42 17.17 -10.14
CA MET A 498 18.82 18.06 -9.03
C MET A 498 17.89 19.26 -8.83
N ASP A 499 17.07 19.63 -9.84
CA ASP A 499 16.22 20.82 -9.82
C ASP A 499 14.80 20.59 -9.28
N GLY A 500 14.49 19.39 -8.86
CA GLY A 500 13.18 18.93 -8.39
C GLY A 500 12.88 17.52 -8.89
N GLU A 501 11.74 17.00 -8.48
CA GLU A 501 11.26 15.68 -8.91
C GLU A 501 11.13 15.59 -10.44
N ARG A 502 11.51 14.46 -11.00
CA ARG A 502 11.40 14.21 -12.44
C ARG A 502 9.92 14.16 -12.87
N VAL A 503 9.63 14.70 -14.05
CA VAL A 503 8.33 14.63 -14.70
C VAL A 503 8.54 13.98 -16.07
N PRO A 504 8.36 12.66 -16.22
CA PRO A 504 8.79 11.94 -17.42
C PRO A 504 8.03 12.33 -18.68
N ALA A 505 6.72 12.61 -18.56
CA ALA A 505 5.88 12.99 -19.69
C ALA A 505 4.90 14.10 -19.33
N VAL A 506 4.52 14.88 -20.33
CA VAL A 506 3.56 16.00 -20.21
C VAL A 506 2.51 15.92 -21.31
N LYS A 507 1.37 16.61 -21.13
CA LYS A 507 0.30 16.67 -22.14
C LYS A 507 0.84 17.23 -23.45
N GLY A 508 0.61 16.47 -24.52
CA GLY A 508 0.88 16.90 -25.89
C GLY A 508 -0.11 17.97 -26.39
N PRO A 509 0.14 18.52 -27.59
CA PRO A 509 -0.70 19.58 -28.17
C PRO A 509 -2.16 19.17 -28.41
N ASP A 510 -2.46 17.88 -28.53
CA ASP A 510 -3.82 17.34 -28.69
C ASP A 510 -4.62 17.29 -27.39
N GLY A 511 -3.98 17.57 -26.25
CA GLY A 511 -4.57 17.51 -24.90
C GLY A 511 -4.98 16.09 -24.45
N LYS A 512 -4.70 15.05 -25.22
CA LYS A 512 -5.09 13.65 -24.98
C LYS A 512 -3.88 12.75 -24.74
N THR A 513 -2.94 12.75 -25.66
CA THR A 513 -1.70 11.97 -25.55
C THR A 513 -0.70 12.66 -24.62
N ASN A 514 0.18 11.89 -24.01
CA ASN A 514 1.34 12.42 -23.30
C ASN A 514 2.60 12.19 -24.14
N ILE A 515 3.50 13.14 -24.09
CA ILE A 515 4.78 13.15 -24.82
C ILE A 515 5.93 13.33 -23.84
N ALA A 516 7.13 12.94 -24.21
CA ALA A 516 8.32 13.16 -23.41
C ALA A 516 8.45 14.62 -22.97
N ASN A 517 8.83 14.85 -21.71
CA ASN A 517 9.09 16.20 -21.21
C ASN A 517 10.38 16.74 -21.86
N GLU A 518 10.27 17.77 -22.70
CA GLU A 518 11.41 18.35 -23.41
C GLU A 518 12.49 18.93 -22.48
N LYS A 519 12.14 19.27 -21.25
CA LYS A 519 13.13 19.70 -20.24
C LYS A 519 14.18 18.63 -20.02
N ASP A 520 13.77 17.35 -19.94
CA ASP A 520 14.67 16.23 -19.74
C ASP A 520 15.40 15.81 -21.01
N CYS A 521 14.91 16.25 -22.18
CA CYS A 521 15.49 15.94 -23.48
C CYS A 521 16.63 16.89 -23.91
N SER A 522 16.93 17.93 -23.14
CA SER A 522 17.87 19.00 -23.53
C SER A 522 19.35 18.75 -23.17
N GLY A 523 19.64 17.73 -22.38
CA GLY A 523 20.99 17.40 -21.95
C GLY A 523 21.84 16.76 -23.05
N PRO A 524 23.18 16.88 -22.99
CA PRO A 524 24.08 16.35 -24.03
C PRO A 524 24.08 14.80 -24.12
N LEU A 525 23.68 14.12 -23.05
CA LEU A 525 23.53 12.66 -22.99
C LEU A 525 22.06 12.22 -23.07
N ALA A 526 21.11 13.15 -23.20
CA ALA A 526 19.69 12.81 -23.19
C ALA A 526 19.33 11.84 -24.33
N ALA A 527 18.69 10.74 -23.95
CA ALA A 527 18.21 9.71 -24.87
C ALA A 527 16.69 9.65 -24.83
N ARG A 528 16.05 10.01 -25.94
CA ARG A 528 14.60 9.85 -26.10
C ARG A 528 14.24 8.38 -26.17
N LYS A 529 13.24 7.97 -25.39
CA LYS A 529 12.71 6.61 -25.35
C LYS A 529 11.23 6.62 -25.73
N THR A 530 10.86 5.75 -26.66
CA THR A 530 9.45 5.46 -26.94
C THR A 530 8.89 4.60 -25.81
N GLY A 531 7.79 5.03 -25.24
CA GLY A 531 7.12 4.35 -24.14
C GLY A 531 6.50 3.02 -24.54
N ASN A 532 6.23 2.19 -23.54
CA ASN A 532 5.52 0.90 -23.68
C ASN A 532 4.16 0.89 -22.96
N LEU A 533 3.74 2.04 -22.44
CA LEU A 533 2.45 2.25 -21.81
C LEU A 533 1.45 2.89 -22.80
N PRO A 534 0.13 2.90 -22.47
CA PRO A 534 -0.86 3.63 -23.26
C PRO A 534 -0.47 5.10 -23.48
N PHE A 535 -0.87 5.68 -24.61
CA PHE A 535 -0.48 7.04 -25.01
C PHE A 535 -0.97 8.15 -24.06
N ASP A 536 -1.93 7.87 -23.22
CA ASP A 536 -2.44 8.79 -22.18
C ASP A 536 -1.74 8.62 -20.82
N ALA A 537 -0.83 7.64 -20.69
CA ALA A 537 0.00 7.49 -19.50
C ALA A 537 1.05 8.61 -19.42
N ASN A 538 1.24 9.17 -18.22
CA ASN A 538 2.22 10.23 -17.94
C ASN A 538 3.32 9.82 -16.96
N SER A 539 3.25 8.60 -16.43
CA SER A 539 4.13 8.07 -15.37
C SER A 539 4.35 6.57 -15.55
N GLY A 540 5.30 6.00 -14.85
CA GLY A 540 5.47 4.54 -14.73
C GLY A 540 4.29 3.91 -13.98
N VAL A 541 4.15 2.59 -14.10
CA VAL A 541 3.13 1.80 -13.40
C VAL A 541 3.76 0.65 -12.62
N HIS A 542 3.00 0.06 -11.70
CA HIS A 542 3.43 -1.07 -10.89
C HIS A 542 3.68 -2.32 -11.72
N SER A 543 4.36 -3.31 -11.12
CA SER A 543 4.51 -4.66 -11.67
C SER A 543 3.83 -5.71 -10.81
N ALA A 544 3.57 -6.88 -11.40
CA ALA A 544 2.98 -8.02 -10.71
C ALA A 544 4.03 -8.87 -9.96
N ASP A 545 5.24 -8.37 -9.81
CA ASP A 545 6.33 -9.08 -9.16
C ASP A 545 6.03 -9.34 -7.69
N ASP A 546 6.45 -10.50 -7.17
CA ASP A 546 6.46 -10.76 -5.75
C ASP A 546 7.43 -9.81 -5.03
N VAL A 547 7.07 -9.43 -3.80
CA VAL A 547 7.90 -8.56 -2.97
C VAL A 547 8.56 -9.31 -1.81
N ILE A 548 9.70 -8.81 -1.34
CA ILE A 548 10.43 -9.42 -0.22
C ILE A 548 9.94 -8.84 1.11
N LEU A 549 9.44 -9.72 1.97
CA LEU A 549 9.19 -9.45 3.37
C LEU A 549 10.38 -9.92 4.20
N THR A 550 10.85 -9.09 5.14
CA THR A 550 11.78 -9.48 6.20
C THR A 550 11.19 -9.18 7.57
N ALA A 551 11.49 -10.01 8.57
CA ALA A 551 10.89 -9.87 9.89
C ALA A 551 11.77 -10.41 11.03
N MET A 552 11.58 -9.86 12.23
CA MET A 552 12.17 -10.34 13.47
C MET A 552 11.20 -10.23 14.66
N GLY A 553 11.50 -10.95 15.72
CA GLY A 553 10.69 -10.98 16.95
C GLY A 553 9.65 -12.10 16.97
N PRO A 554 8.78 -12.14 18.00
CA PRO A 554 7.84 -13.24 18.22
C PRO A 554 6.83 -13.39 17.07
N GLY A 555 6.78 -14.55 16.43
CA GLY A 555 5.92 -14.86 15.29
C GLY A 555 6.59 -14.69 13.93
N ALA A 556 7.76 -14.04 13.86
CA ALA A 556 8.46 -13.81 12.61
C ALA A 556 8.89 -15.11 11.91
N GLU A 557 9.13 -16.19 12.65
CA GLU A 557 9.50 -17.51 12.12
C GLU A 557 8.48 -18.12 11.17
N LYS A 558 7.27 -17.59 11.13
CA LYS A 558 6.20 -17.97 10.19
C LYS A 558 6.42 -17.43 8.78
N PHE A 559 7.20 -16.38 8.63
CA PHE A 559 7.53 -15.80 7.33
C PHE A 559 8.66 -16.59 6.67
N ARG A 560 8.26 -17.54 5.82
CA ARG A 560 9.16 -18.38 5.02
C ARG A 560 8.49 -18.86 3.75
N GLY A 561 9.28 -19.04 2.70
CA GLY A 561 8.80 -19.44 1.37
C GLY A 561 7.92 -18.35 0.73
N HIS A 562 6.95 -18.77 -0.07
CA HIS A 562 5.99 -17.89 -0.73
C HIS A 562 4.67 -17.83 0.06
N LYS A 563 4.10 -16.62 0.20
CA LYS A 563 2.85 -16.36 0.94
C LYS A 563 1.99 -15.32 0.20
N PRO A 564 0.65 -15.40 0.29
CA PRO A 564 -0.21 -14.32 -0.14
C PRO A 564 -0.09 -13.13 0.83
N ASN A 565 -0.35 -11.91 0.37
CA ASN A 565 -0.28 -10.71 1.20
C ASN A 565 -1.21 -10.74 2.42
N THR A 566 -2.36 -11.44 2.35
CA THR A 566 -3.26 -11.65 3.50
C THR A 566 -2.60 -12.38 4.67
N TYR A 567 -1.53 -13.13 4.42
CA TYR A 567 -0.81 -13.86 5.47
C TYR A 567 -0.10 -12.93 6.47
N VAL A 568 0.22 -11.70 6.07
CA VAL A 568 0.82 -10.69 6.97
C VAL A 568 -0.14 -10.36 8.11
N PHE A 569 -1.42 -10.12 7.80
CA PHE A 569 -2.46 -9.96 8.83
C PHE A 569 -2.54 -11.15 9.76
N ARG A 570 -2.56 -12.38 9.19
CA ARG A 570 -2.65 -13.61 9.98
C ARG A 570 -1.53 -13.72 11.01
N VAL A 571 -0.28 -13.46 10.60
CA VAL A 571 0.87 -13.52 11.53
C VAL A 571 0.77 -12.43 12.61
N MET A 572 0.38 -11.20 12.27
CA MET A 572 0.18 -10.14 13.26
C MET A 572 -0.95 -10.48 14.24
N ALA A 573 -2.09 -10.96 13.75
CA ALA A 573 -3.22 -11.37 14.57
C ALA A 573 -2.87 -12.52 15.53
N GLU A 574 -2.11 -13.50 15.06
CA GLU A 574 -1.61 -14.62 15.88
C GLU A 574 -0.59 -14.16 16.92
N ALA A 575 0.36 -13.27 16.56
CA ALA A 575 1.35 -12.74 17.49
C ALA A 575 0.70 -11.92 18.63
N LEU A 576 -0.35 -11.19 18.30
CA LEU A 576 -1.14 -10.37 19.24
C LEU A 576 -2.28 -11.12 19.92
N ALA A 577 -2.52 -12.40 19.56
CA ALA A 577 -3.62 -13.23 20.06
C ALA A 577 -4.99 -12.53 19.92
N LEU A 578 -5.28 -11.96 18.73
CA LEU A 578 -6.52 -11.18 18.49
C LEU A 578 -7.75 -12.05 18.23
N GLY A 579 -7.61 -13.35 17.96
CA GLY A 579 -8.70 -14.31 17.80
C GLY A 579 -9.18 -14.87 19.15
N GLY A 580 -10.39 -15.43 19.18
CA GLY A 580 -10.99 -15.99 20.37
C GLY A 580 -12.20 -15.17 20.87
N LYS A 581 -12.87 -15.65 21.91
CA LYS A 581 -14.08 -15.01 22.49
C LYS A 581 -13.77 -13.71 23.20
#